data_f7623fd160155923f8f18f64e0c16536
#
_entry.id   f7623fd160155923f8f18f64e0c16536
#
_cell.length_a   1.000
_cell.length_b   1.000
_cell.length_c   1.000
_cell.angle_alpha   90.00
_cell.angle_beta   90.00
_cell.angle_gamma   90.00
#
_symmetry.space_group_name_H-M   'P 1'
#
loop_
_entity.id
_entity.type
_entity.pdbx_description
1 polymer ?
#
loop_
_entity_poly.entity_id
_entity_poly.type
_entity_poly.pdbx_seq_one_letter_code
_entity_poly.pdbx_strand_id
1 'polypeptide(L)'
;TLLRLIAGFEYPSRGRISLNDKEISSRKKILSPEKRNIGMVFQDYALFPHLTVLENVIFGLKNKKDRSRVDYLLNVVGLDSFVGRYPHELSGGQKQRLAIARALAPGTNFILLDEPFCSLDMHVKLKLRSELPNILKGCNASGLMVTHDPEEAMSICDKVAVMNDGKIHQIDTPINLLNNPKTIFVSSFILGNNIINLKKNGNSYISCLGEINSSGVLQNANIKSMSISPKFISIKRSESGDAIVISKEFLGEFLIYKVSINGNILRVRTDINNLLNNGDK
;
A
#
# COMPACT_ATOMS: atom_id res chain seq x y z
N THR A 1 -9.35 -7.20 8.48
CA THR A 1 -10.82 -7.44 8.60
C THR A 1 -11.53 -7.44 7.24
N LEU A 2 -11.34 -6.43 6.35
CA LEU A 2 -12.06 -6.37 5.05
C LEU A 2 -11.82 -7.63 4.20
N LEU A 3 -10.58 -8.08 4.06
CA LEU A 3 -10.26 -9.31 3.32
C LEU A 3 -10.96 -10.54 3.91
N ARG A 4 -11.03 -10.65 5.23
CA ARG A 4 -11.70 -11.78 5.92
C ARG A 4 -13.20 -11.80 5.66
N LEU A 5 -13.84 -10.63 5.58
CA LEU A 5 -15.26 -10.48 5.18
C LEU A 5 -15.48 -10.93 3.72
N ILE A 6 -14.60 -10.50 2.80
CA ILE A 6 -14.68 -10.88 1.39
C ILE A 6 -14.37 -12.37 1.19
N ALA A 7 -13.39 -12.91 1.92
CA ALA A 7 -13.07 -14.33 1.89
C ALA A 7 -14.15 -15.23 2.51
N GLY A 8 -15.00 -14.69 3.39
CA GLY A 8 -16.07 -15.43 4.04
C GLY A 8 -15.73 -16.04 5.39
N PHE A 9 -14.65 -15.57 6.01
CA PHE A 9 -14.27 -15.98 7.37
C PHE A 9 -15.00 -15.19 8.45
N GLU A 10 -15.65 -14.08 8.08
CA GLU A 10 -16.39 -13.23 9.00
C GLU A 10 -17.70 -12.75 8.38
N TYR A 11 -18.66 -12.39 9.25
CA TYR A 11 -19.98 -11.87 8.85
C TYR A 11 -19.96 -10.35 8.86
N PRO A 12 -20.53 -9.68 7.84
CA PRO A 12 -20.74 -8.23 7.89
C PRO A 12 -21.81 -7.90 8.93
N SER A 13 -21.53 -6.96 9.82
CA SER A 13 -22.51 -6.48 10.81
C SER A 13 -23.67 -5.74 10.14
N ARG A 14 -23.39 -5.04 9.03
CA ARG A 14 -24.36 -4.32 8.20
C ARG A 14 -23.92 -4.35 6.74
N GLY A 15 -24.89 -4.14 5.84
CA GLY A 15 -24.63 -4.11 4.40
C GLY A 15 -24.56 -5.49 3.77
N ARG A 16 -24.02 -5.51 2.55
CA ARG A 16 -23.84 -6.73 1.73
C ARG A 16 -22.54 -6.65 0.94
N ILE A 17 -22.01 -7.82 0.57
CA ILE A 17 -20.85 -7.96 -0.31
C ILE A 17 -21.32 -8.76 -1.54
N SER A 18 -21.03 -8.22 -2.73
CA SER A 18 -21.32 -8.88 -4.00
C SER A 18 -20.06 -9.06 -4.81
N LEU A 19 -19.96 -10.15 -5.55
CA LEU A 19 -18.92 -10.44 -6.51
C LEU A 19 -19.59 -10.79 -7.83
N ASN A 20 -19.28 -10.07 -8.91
CA ASN A 20 -19.92 -10.21 -10.23
C ASN A 20 -21.47 -10.22 -10.11
N ASP A 21 -22.00 -9.19 -9.46
CA ASP A 21 -23.45 -8.99 -9.20
C ASP A 21 -24.13 -10.06 -8.35
N LYS A 22 -23.38 -11.09 -7.91
CA LYS A 22 -23.90 -12.13 -7.03
C LYS A 22 -23.57 -11.82 -5.58
N GLU A 23 -24.61 -11.73 -4.72
CA GLU A 23 -24.42 -11.54 -3.27
C GLU A 23 -23.73 -12.77 -2.66
N ILE A 24 -22.55 -12.53 -2.05
CA ILE A 24 -21.73 -13.55 -1.38
C ILE A 24 -21.77 -13.45 0.14
N SER A 25 -22.11 -12.30 0.69
CA SER A 25 -22.29 -12.09 2.13
C SER A 25 -23.29 -10.97 2.42
N SER A 26 -24.13 -11.20 3.41
CA SER A 26 -24.95 -10.19 4.08
C SER A 26 -25.18 -10.61 5.53
N ARG A 27 -25.87 -9.76 6.32
CA ARG A 27 -26.20 -10.10 7.71
C ARG A 27 -26.96 -11.43 7.85
N LYS A 28 -27.77 -11.80 6.84
CA LYS A 28 -28.63 -13.00 6.87
C LYS A 28 -28.07 -14.19 6.12
N LYS A 29 -27.09 -13.98 5.24
CA LYS A 29 -26.57 -15.00 4.35
C LYS A 29 -25.07 -14.85 4.19
N ILE A 30 -24.34 -15.94 4.32
CA ILE A 30 -22.92 -16.04 3.99
C ILE A 30 -22.69 -17.24 3.09
N LEU A 31 -22.03 -17.02 1.97
CA LEU A 31 -21.51 -18.08 1.14
C LEU A 31 -20.20 -18.53 1.76
N SER A 32 -20.04 -19.83 2.00
CA SER A 32 -18.81 -20.37 2.58
C SER A 32 -17.60 -20.13 1.67
N PRO A 33 -16.37 -19.98 2.24
CA PRO A 33 -15.16 -19.59 1.49
C PRO A 33 -14.91 -20.45 0.25
N GLU A 34 -15.03 -21.77 0.35
CA GLU A 34 -14.78 -22.71 -0.74
C GLU A 34 -15.74 -22.56 -1.94
N LYS A 35 -16.91 -21.92 -1.73
CA LYS A 35 -17.91 -21.66 -2.78
C LYS A 35 -17.77 -20.30 -3.44
N ARG A 36 -16.86 -19.43 -2.95
CA ARG A 36 -16.71 -18.06 -3.47
C ARG A 36 -15.89 -17.97 -4.74
N ASN A 37 -15.11 -18.99 -5.06
CA ASN A 37 -14.15 -18.98 -6.16
C ASN A 37 -13.13 -17.84 -6.05
N ILE A 38 -12.69 -17.55 -4.83
CA ILE A 38 -11.71 -16.52 -4.47
C ILE A 38 -10.48 -17.22 -3.91
N GLY A 39 -9.30 -16.91 -4.43
CA GLY A 39 -8.03 -17.31 -3.82
C GLY A 39 -7.65 -16.36 -2.68
N MET A 40 -6.90 -16.86 -1.70
CA MET A 40 -6.36 -16.00 -0.65
C MET A 40 -4.91 -16.35 -0.34
N VAL A 41 -4.08 -15.32 -0.27
CA VAL A 41 -2.70 -15.38 0.22
C VAL A 41 -2.65 -14.64 1.54
N PHE A 42 -2.23 -15.35 2.58
CA PHE A 42 -2.10 -14.84 3.93
C PHE A 42 -0.70 -14.26 4.15
N GLN A 43 -0.58 -13.41 5.15
CA GLN A 43 0.68 -12.75 5.53
C GLN A 43 1.80 -13.74 5.90
N ASP A 44 1.45 -14.88 6.50
CA ASP A 44 2.36 -15.97 6.88
C ASP A 44 2.50 -17.06 5.81
N TYR A 45 2.01 -16.75 4.58
CA TYR A 45 1.94 -17.66 3.43
C TYR A 45 0.99 -18.85 3.62
N ALA A 46 0.73 -19.29 4.83
CA ALA A 46 -0.09 -20.45 5.21
C ALA A 46 0.23 -21.71 4.37
N LEU A 47 1.50 -21.93 4.01
CA LEU A 47 1.95 -23.10 3.26
C LEU A 47 1.88 -24.36 4.13
N PHE A 48 1.60 -25.51 3.49
CA PHE A 48 1.64 -26.81 4.17
C PHE A 48 3.10 -27.25 4.32
N PRO A 49 3.67 -27.26 5.54
CA PRO A 49 5.10 -27.47 5.73
C PRO A 49 5.56 -28.91 5.42
N HIS A 50 4.63 -29.86 5.45
CA HIS A 50 4.84 -31.28 5.18
C HIS A 50 4.63 -31.68 3.72
N LEU A 51 4.23 -30.74 2.87
CA LEU A 51 4.03 -30.92 1.43
C LEU A 51 5.14 -30.20 0.66
N THR A 52 5.60 -30.82 -0.41
CA THR A 52 6.54 -30.20 -1.36
C THR A 52 5.91 -28.99 -2.10
N VAL A 53 6.72 -28.26 -2.87
CA VAL A 53 6.24 -27.19 -3.76
C VAL A 53 5.14 -27.70 -4.69
N LEU A 54 5.40 -28.82 -5.34
CA LEU A 54 4.45 -29.48 -6.24
C LEU A 54 3.14 -29.84 -5.54
N GLU A 55 3.23 -30.48 -4.40
CA GLU A 55 2.08 -30.95 -3.63
C GLU A 55 1.25 -29.79 -3.06
N ASN A 56 1.89 -28.69 -2.65
CA ASN A 56 1.21 -27.46 -2.24
C ASN A 56 0.34 -26.90 -3.37
N VAL A 57 0.84 -26.87 -4.61
CA VAL A 57 0.05 -26.40 -5.77
C VAL A 57 -1.07 -27.39 -6.11
N ILE A 58 -0.77 -28.70 -6.13
CA ILE A 58 -1.78 -29.76 -6.38
C ILE A 58 -2.90 -29.70 -5.34
N PHE A 59 -2.58 -29.40 -4.07
CA PHE A 59 -3.58 -29.29 -3.02
C PHE A 59 -4.64 -28.24 -3.36
N GLY A 60 -4.25 -27.13 -3.99
CA GLY A 60 -5.16 -26.08 -4.43
C GLY A 60 -6.04 -26.44 -5.63
N LEU A 61 -5.72 -27.47 -6.41
CA LEU A 61 -6.46 -27.83 -7.60
C LEU A 61 -7.86 -28.38 -7.30
N LYS A 62 -8.85 -27.99 -8.11
CA LYS A 62 -10.17 -28.64 -8.10
C LYS A 62 -10.09 -30.07 -8.64
N ASN A 63 -9.37 -30.25 -9.75
CA ASN A 63 -9.04 -31.56 -10.33
C ASN A 63 -7.57 -31.88 -10.08
N LYS A 64 -7.27 -32.70 -9.09
CA LYS A 64 -5.90 -33.08 -8.70
C LYS A 64 -5.09 -33.80 -9.78
N LYS A 65 -5.73 -34.21 -10.90
CA LYS A 65 -5.08 -34.84 -12.04
C LYS A 65 -4.67 -33.84 -13.13
N ASP A 66 -5.03 -32.57 -12.99
CA ASP A 66 -4.70 -31.53 -13.97
C ASP A 66 -3.22 -31.08 -13.84
N ARG A 67 -2.35 -31.93 -14.39
CA ARG A 67 -0.91 -31.72 -14.36
C ARG A 67 -0.50 -30.49 -15.19
N SER A 68 -1.16 -30.26 -16.31
CA SER A 68 -0.86 -29.13 -17.21
C SER A 68 -1.06 -27.80 -16.52
N ARG A 69 -2.07 -27.68 -15.67
CA ARG A 69 -2.31 -26.49 -14.85
C ARG A 69 -1.22 -26.26 -13.81
N VAL A 70 -0.73 -27.33 -13.18
CA VAL A 70 0.37 -27.23 -12.20
C VAL A 70 1.64 -26.74 -12.85
N ASP A 71 2.05 -27.38 -13.97
CA ASP A 71 3.27 -27.06 -14.68
C ASP A 71 3.22 -25.60 -15.20
N TYR A 72 2.06 -25.19 -15.73
CA TYR A 72 1.84 -23.79 -16.11
C TYR A 72 2.03 -22.82 -14.94
N LEU A 73 1.41 -23.06 -13.79
CA LEU A 73 1.50 -22.19 -12.64
C LEU A 73 2.93 -22.12 -12.08
N LEU A 74 3.60 -23.27 -11.98
CA LEU A 74 4.99 -23.32 -11.51
C LEU A 74 5.93 -22.54 -12.42
N ASN A 75 5.73 -22.64 -13.73
CA ASN A 75 6.48 -21.85 -14.72
C ASN A 75 6.20 -20.35 -14.57
N VAL A 76 4.93 -19.94 -14.49
CA VAL A 76 4.54 -18.51 -14.33
C VAL A 76 5.14 -17.88 -13.07
N VAL A 77 5.23 -18.62 -11.98
CA VAL A 77 5.84 -18.11 -10.73
C VAL A 77 7.34 -18.41 -10.63
N GLY A 78 7.94 -19.08 -11.62
CA GLY A 78 9.37 -19.41 -11.66
C GLY A 78 9.82 -20.37 -10.57
N LEU A 79 9.03 -21.41 -10.31
CA LEU A 79 9.32 -22.45 -9.31
C LEU A 79 9.43 -23.87 -9.90
N ASP A 80 9.50 -24.02 -11.21
CA ASP A 80 9.62 -25.27 -11.94
C ASP A 80 10.83 -26.09 -11.52
N SER A 81 11.97 -25.45 -11.20
CA SER A 81 13.18 -26.10 -10.71
C SER A 81 13.14 -26.48 -9.21
N PHE A 82 12.10 -26.10 -8.49
CA PHE A 82 11.97 -26.30 -7.03
C PHE A 82 10.89 -27.31 -6.64
N VAL A 83 10.30 -28.02 -7.57
CA VAL A 83 9.11 -28.89 -7.39
C VAL A 83 9.18 -29.89 -6.24
N GLY A 84 10.36 -30.46 -6.00
CA GLY A 84 10.60 -31.43 -4.93
C GLY A 84 10.98 -30.84 -3.57
N ARG A 85 11.17 -29.51 -3.47
CA ARG A 85 11.57 -28.86 -2.21
C ARG A 85 10.37 -28.65 -1.30
N TYR A 86 10.66 -28.63 0.00
CA TYR A 86 9.69 -28.27 1.03
C TYR A 86 9.72 -26.77 1.34
N PRO A 87 8.65 -26.18 1.92
CA PRO A 87 8.61 -24.76 2.24
C PRO A 87 9.77 -24.25 3.09
N HIS A 88 10.30 -25.04 4.01
CA HIS A 88 11.44 -24.64 4.84
C HIS A 88 12.76 -24.50 4.06
N GLU A 89 12.86 -25.09 2.87
CA GLU A 89 14.02 -25.00 1.98
C GLU A 89 13.94 -23.83 1.00
N LEU A 90 12.86 -23.01 1.07
CA LEU A 90 12.60 -21.91 0.18
C LEU A 90 12.92 -20.57 0.84
N SER A 91 13.40 -19.60 0.03
CA SER A 91 13.47 -18.20 0.46
C SER A 91 12.08 -17.60 0.67
N GLY A 92 11.99 -16.47 1.39
CA GLY A 92 10.72 -15.77 1.62
C GLY A 92 9.97 -15.45 0.32
N GLY A 93 10.69 -14.96 -0.69
CA GLY A 93 10.10 -14.67 -2.00
C GLY A 93 9.61 -15.90 -2.75
N GLN A 94 10.32 -17.04 -2.63
CA GLN A 94 9.87 -18.31 -3.20
C GLN A 94 8.61 -18.83 -2.48
N LYS A 95 8.55 -18.70 -1.14
CA LYS A 95 7.35 -19.02 -0.36
C LYS A 95 6.16 -18.19 -0.80
N GLN A 96 6.35 -16.89 -1.01
CA GLN A 96 5.30 -15.99 -1.49
C GLN A 96 4.79 -16.40 -2.86
N ARG A 97 5.69 -16.68 -3.83
CA ARG A 97 5.32 -17.16 -5.16
C ARG A 97 4.55 -18.49 -5.10
N LEU A 98 4.97 -19.40 -4.23
CA LEU A 98 4.27 -20.67 -4.00
C LEU A 98 2.87 -20.44 -3.44
N ALA A 99 2.70 -19.53 -2.49
CA ALA A 99 1.39 -19.20 -1.92
C ALA A 99 0.45 -18.59 -2.98
N ILE A 100 0.98 -17.74 -3.88
CA ILE A 100 0.24 -17.18 -5.02
C ILE A 100 -0.16 -18.30 -5.99
N ALA A 101 0.76 -19.18 -6.38
CA ALA A 101 0.47 -20.29 -7.28
C ALA A 101 -0.61 -21.22 -6.71
N ARG A 102 -0.53 -21.57 -5.41
CA ARG A 102 -1.54 -22.37 -4.73
C ARG A 102 -2.90 -21.68 -4.69
N ALA A 103 -2.94 -20.36 -4.44
CA ALA A 103 -4.19 -19.60 -4.41
C ALA A 103 -4.84 -19.50 -5.81
N LEU A 104 -4.06 -19.52 -6.88
CA LEU A 104 -4.52 -19.49 -8.28
C LEU A 104 -4.83 -20.89 -8.83
N ALA A 105 -4.37 -21.95 -8.18
CA ALA A 105 -4.55 -23.33 -8.64
C ALA A 105 -6.02 -23.74 -8.89
N PRO A 106 -7.00 -23.33 -8.07
CA PRO A 106 -8.40 -23.68 -8.30
C PRO A 106 -9.01 -23.12 -9.59
N GLY A 107 -8.26 -22.30 -10.34
CA GLY A 107 -8.78 -21.58 -11.52
C GLY A 107 -9.60 -20.35 -11.11
N THR A 108 -9.28 -19.76 -9.97
CA THR A 108 -9.91 -18.51 -9.53
C THR A 108 -9.45 -17.37 -10.42
N ASN A 109 -10.37 -16.46 -10.73
CA ASN A 109 -10.08 -15.21 -11.44
C ASN A 109 -10.04 -14.00 -10.50
N PHE A 110 -10.11 -14.22 -9.18
CA PHE A 110 -9.99 -13.19 -8.16
C PHE A 110 -9.19 -13.69 -6.97
N ILE A 111 -8.18 -12.92 -6.55
CA ILE A 111 -7.29 -13.26 -5.44
C ILE A 111 -7.23 -12.15 -4.41
N LEU A 112 -7.22 -12.51 -3.15
CA LEU A 112 -7.01 -11.63 -2.01
C LEU A 112 -5.57 -11.78 -1.52
N LEU A 113 -4.89 -10.67 -1.28
CA LEU A 113 -3.49 -10.61 -0.86
C LEU A 113 -3.42 -9.79 0.44
N ASP A 114 -3.08 -10.46 1.54
CA ASP A 114 -2.98 -9.82 2.86
C ASP A 114 -1.51 -9.55 3.17
N GLU A 115 -1.10 -8.28 3.07
CA GLU A 115 0.27 -7.79 3.28
C GLU A 115 1.35 -8.66 2.59
N PRO A 116 1.26 -8.86 1.26
CA PRO A 116 2.04 -9.90 0.57
C PRO A 116 3.55 -9.67 0.56
N PHE A 117 4.04 -8.51 0.98
CA PHE A 117 5.47 -8.17 0.91
C PHE A 117 6.11 -7.85 2.27
N CYS A 118 5.34 -7.93 3.38
CA CYS A 118 5.81 -7.44 4.69
C CYS A 118 7.00 -8.22 5.28
N SER A 119 7.13 -9.51 4.94
CA SER A 119 8.18 -10.40 5.50
C SER A 119 9.38 -10.59 4.58
N LEU A 120 9.52 -9.74 3.54
CA LEU A 120 10.55 -9.88 2.52
C LEU A 120 11.65 -8.82 2.68
N ASP A 121 12.89 -9.18 2.36
CA ASP A 121 13.96 -8.19 2.19
C ASP A 121 13.68 -7.26 1.00
N MET A 122 14.34 -6.09 0.98
CA MET A 122 14.07 -5.03 0.01
C MET A 122 14.23 -5.48 -1.44
N HIS A 123 15.27 -6.25 -1.77
CA HIS A 123 15.51 -6.69 -3.15
C HIS A 123 14.45 -7.66 -3.65
N VAL A 124 14.09 -8.63 -2.81
CA VAL A 124 13.03 -9.60 -3.11
C VAL A 124 11.68 -8.91 -3.22
N LYS A 125 11.39 -7.95 -2.32
CA LYS A 125 10.18 -7.13 -2.34
C LYS A 125 10.04 -6.37 -3.66
N LEU A 126 11.06 -5.63 -4.10
CA LEU A 126 11.05 -4.87 -5.34
C LEU A 126 10.83 -5.78 -6.56
N LYS A 127 11.51 -6.93 -6.60
CA LYS A 127 11.35 -7.91 -7.67
C LYS A 127 9.92 -8.46 -7.74
N LEU A 128 9.38 -8.92 -6.61
CA LEU A 128 8.02 -9.44 -6.57
C LEU A 128 6.96 -8.38 -6.89
N ARG A 129 7.16 -7.12 -6.46
CA ARG A 129 6.27 -6.00 -6.83
C ARG A 129 6.17 -5.84 -8.35
N SER A 130 7.28 -5.95 -9.07
CA SER A 130 7.28 -5.86 -10.54
C SER A 130 6.70 -7.09 -11.25
N GLU A 131 6.77 -8.27 -10.63
CA GLU A 131 6.32 -9.53 -11.21
C GLU A 131 4.84 -9.83 -10.94
N LEU A 132 4.31 -9.44 -9.78
CA LEU A 132 2.94 -9.77 -9.36
C LEU A 132 1.86 -9.39 -10.39
N PRO A 133 1.86 -8.18 -11.00
CA PRO A 133 0.89 -7.84 -12.03
C PRO A 133 0.94 -8.78 -13.24
N ASN A 134 2.14 -9.19 -13.66
CA ASN A 134 2.33 -10.11 -14.79
C ASN A 134 1.86 -11.53 -14.45
N ILE A 135 2.11 -12.01 -13.23
CA ILE A 135 1.60 -13.30 -12.73
C ILE A 135 0.07 -13.32 -12.77
N LEU A 136 -0.57 -12.28 -12.24
CA LEU A 136 -2.03 -12.17 -12.23
C LEU A 136 -2.59 -12.10 -13.65
N LYS A 137 -2.00 -11.28 -14.53
CA LYS A 137 -2.39 -11.16 -15.92
C LYS A 137 -2.24 -12.47 -16.67
N GLY A 138 -1.11 -13.17 -16.50
CA GLY A 138 -0.87 -14.49 -17.09
C GLY A 138 -1.92 -15.53 -16.68
N CYS A 139 -2.43 -15.44 -15.45
CA CYS A 139 -3.49 -16.31 -14.93
C CYS A 139 -4.91 -15.80 -15.21
N ASN A 140 -5.08 -14.70 -15.94
CA ASN A 140 -6.37 -14.00 -16.15
C ASN A 140 -7.11 -13.75 -14.82
N ALA A 141 -6.36 -13.29 -13.81
CA ALA A 141 -6.86 -13.04 -12.46
C ALA A 141 -6.73 -11.56 -12.10
N SER A 142 -7.72 -11.06 -11.34
CA SER A 142 -7.69 -9.75 -10.68
C SER A 142 -7.30 -9.94 -9.21
N GLY A 143 -6.68 -8.92 -8.61
CA GLY A 143 -6.26 -8.94 -7.22
C GLY A 143 -6.82 -7.80 -6.39
N LEU A 144 -7.16 -8.09 -5.13
CA LEU A 144 -7.36 -7.09 -4.09
C LEU A 144 -6.28 -7.28 -3.03
N MET A 145 -5.41 -6.28 -2.92
CA MET A 145 -4.30 -6.28 -1.96
C MET A 145 -4.59 -5.32 -0.81
N VAL A 146 -4.27 -5.74 0.40
CA VAL A 146 -4.17 -4.86 1.56
C VAL A 146 -2.71 -4.72 1.93
N THR A 147 -2.27 -3.49 2.14
CA THR A 147 -0.94 -3.15 2.61
C THR A 147 -0.98 -1.90 3.47
N HIS A 148 -0.07 -1.77 4.39
CA HIS A 148 0.18 -0.53 5.15
C HIS A 148 1.28 0.34 4.51
N ASP A 149 1.91 -0.12 3.43
CA ASP A 149 2.94 0.60 2.68
C ASP A 149 2.31 1.29 1.45
N PRO A 150 2.17 2.63 1.47
CA PRO A 150 1.62 3.37 0.33
C PRO A 150 2.39 3.15 -0.97
N GLU A 151 3.71 2.97 -0.91
CA GLU A 151 4.53 2.78 -2.11
C GLU A 151 4.20 1.49 -2.84
N GLU A 152 3.87 0.42 -2.10
CA GLU A 152 3.41 -0.84 -2.69
C GLU A 152 2.13 -0.61 -3.49
N ALA A 153 1.11 -0.03 -2.84
CA ALA A 153 -0.17 0.22 -3.49
C ALA A 153 -0.04 1.14 -4.71
N MET A 154 0.70 2.24 -4.55
CA MET A 154 0.88 3.24 -5.62
C MET A 154 1.66 2.71 -6.83
N SER A 155 2.53 1.71 -6.64
CA SER A 155 3.39 1.19 -7.70
C SER A 155 2.77 0.07 -8.55
N ILE A 156 1.81 -0.69 -8.01
CA ILE A 156 1.31 -1.91 -8.68
C ILE A 156 -0.21 -1.94 -8.89
N CYS A 157 -0.98 -1.12 -8.17
CA CYS A 157 -2.44 -1.17 -8.26
C CYS A 157 -2.98 -0.18 -9.30
N ASP A 158 -3.98 -0.61 -10.09
CA ASP A 158 -4.70 0.27 -11.01
C ASP A 158 -5.56 1.29 -10.25
N LYS A 159 -6.10 0.91 -9.10
CA LYS A 159 -6.86 1.75 -8.18
C LYS A 159 -6.45 1.47 -6.73
N VAL A 160 -6.41 2.52 -5.94
CA VAL A 160 -6.09 2.46 -4.51
C VAL A 160 -7.23 3.05 -3.70
N ALA A 161 -7.68 2.30 -2.70
CA ALA A 161 -8.64 2.75 -1.70
C ALA A 161 -7.90 3.13 -0.42
N VAL A 162 -7.89 4.40 -0.07
CA VAL A 162 -7.29 4.89 1.17
C VAL A 162 -8.33 4.80 2.28
N MET A 163 -8.03 4.01 3.30
CA MET A 163 -8.94 3.73 4.42
C MET A 163 -8.30 4.13 5.75
N ASN A 164 -9.09 4.74 6.63
CA ASN A 164 -8.72 5.01 8.01
C ASN A 164 -9.95 4.90 8.91
N ASP A 165 -9.79 4.37 10.11
CA ASP A 165 -10.87 4.20 11.11
C ASP A 165 -12.15 3.57 10.53
N GLY A 166 -11.96 2.54 9.67
CA GLY A 166 -13.06 1.83 9.03
C GLY A 166 -13.81 2.61 7.93
N LYS A 167 -13.33 3.81 7.56
CA LYS A 167 -13.93 4.67 6.52
C LYS A 167 -13.00 4.78 5.32
N ILE A 168 -13.60 4.75 4.14
CA ILE A 168 -12.89 5.03 2.89
C ILE A 168 -12.84 6.56 2.69
N HIS A 169 -11.63 7.11 2.64
CA HIS A 169 -11.39 8.54 2.40
C HIS A 169 -11.40 8.88 0.92
N GLN A 170 -10.80 8.01 0.10
CA GLN A 170 -10.75 8.17 -1.35
C GLN A 170 -10.48 6.84 -2.03
N ILE A 171 -11.09 6.63 -3.19
CA ILE A 171 -10.73 5.55 -4.13
C ILE A 171 -10.40 6.22 -5.45
N ASP A 172 -9.18 6.02 -5.94
CA ASP A 172 -8.75 6.64 -7.19
C ASP A 172 -7.54 5.89 -7.79
N THR A 173 -7.11 6.32 -8.98
CA THR A 173 -5.83 5.90 -9.53
C THR A 173 -4.67 6.50 -8.72
N PRO A 174 -3.48 5.87 -8.69
CA PRO A 174 -2.30 6.42 -8.03
C PRO A 174 -2.00 7.87 -8.41
N ILE A 175 -2.06 8.21 -9.69
CA ILE A 175 -1.80 9.57 -10.19
C ILE A 175 -2.82 10.58 -9.65
N ASN A 176 -4.10 10.21 -9.59
CA ASN A 176 -5.14 11.09 -9.06
C ASN A 176 -5.03 11.28 -7.54
N LEU A 177 -4.63 10.24 -6.79
CA LEU A 177 -4.34 10.38 -5.36
C LEU A 177 -3.19 11.35 -5.11
N LEU A 178 -2.17 11.34 -5.97
CA LEU A 178 -1.04 12.26 -5.91
C LEU A 178 -1.45 13.71 -6.20
N ASN A 179 -2.21 13.92 -7.28
CA ASN A 179 -2.50 15.26 -7.79
C ASN A 179 -3.73 15.90 -7.11
N ASN A 180 -4.70 15.10 -6.69
CA ASN A 180 -5.99 15.55 -6.18
C ASN A 180 -6.39 14.83 -4.89
N PRO A 181 -5.60 14.91 -3.78
CA PRO A 181 -5.96 14.30 -2.51
C PRO A 181 -7.22 14.97 -1.94
N LYS A 182 -8.27 14.18 -1.67
CA LYS A 182 -9.58 14.70 -1.22
C LYS A 182 -9.61 15.06 0.27
N THR A 183 -8.70 14.51 1.07
CA THR A 183 -8.64 14.77 2.51
C THR A 183 -7.20 15.00 2.98
N ILE A 184 -7.06 15.67 4.10
CA ILE A 184 -5.77 15.88 4.78
C ILE A 184 -5.11 14.52 5.05
N PHE A 185 -5.89 13.52 5.47
CA PHE A 185 -5.37 12.18 5.72
C PHE A 185 -4.74 11.56 4.47
N VAL A 186 -5.43 11.60 3.32
CA VAL A 186 -4.88 11.09 2.05
C VAL A 186 -3.59 11.78 1.70
N SER A 187 -3.55 13.12 1.81
CA SER A 187 -2.36 13.91 1.51
C SER A 187 -1.18 13.59 2.43
N SER A 188 -1.40 13.48 3.72
CA SER A 188 -0.33 13.18 4.68
C SER A 188 0.12 11.74 4.61
N PHE A 189 -0.80 10.78 4.53
CA PHE A 189 -0.50 9.35 4.56
C PHE A 189 0.18 8.87 3.27
N ILE A 190 -0.40 9.23 2.10
CA ILE A 190 0.11 8.78 0.79
C ILE A 190 1.36 9.55 0.37
N LEU A 191 1.39 10.88 0.59
CA LEU A 191 2.43 11.76 0.04
C LEU A 191 3.48 12.16 1.09
N GLY A 192 3.26 11.83 2.35
CA GLY A 192 4.11 12.30 3.45
C GLY A 192 4.18 13.83 3.56
N ASN A 193 3.16 14.53 3.07
CA ASN A 193 3.12 15.99 3.05
C ASN A 193 2.99 16.58 4.46
N ASN A 194 3.58 17.74 4.63
CA ASN A 194 3.31 18.61 5.78
C ASN A 194 1.90 19.19 5.70
N ILE A 195 1.18 19.19 6.80
CA ILE A 195 -0.11 19.85 6.94
C ILE A 195 0.09 21.10 7.78
N ILE A 196 -0.19 22.26 7.20
CA ILE A 196 0.02 23.57 7.81
C ILE A 196 -1.34 24.22 8.05
N ASN A 197 -1.60 24.60 9.29
CA ASN A 197 -2.82 25.33 9.64
C ASN A 197 -2.74 26.77 9.12
N LEU A 198 -3.86 27.27 8.62
CA LEU A 198 -4.00 28.60 8.08
C LEU A 198 -5.01 29.40 8.90
N LYS A 199 -4.68 30.68 9.15
CA LYS A 199 -5.61 31.65 9.73
C LYS A 199 -5.85 32.75 8.69
N LYS A 200 -7.13 33.00 8.37
CA LYS A 200 -7.51 34.04 7.42
C LYS A 200 -7.21 35.42 8.00
N ASN A 201 -6.56 36.28 7.23
CA ASN A 201 -6.24 37.66 7.57
C ASN A 201 -6.58 38.56 6.36
N GLY A 202 -7.80 39.09 6.32
CA GLY A 202 -8.29 39.86 5.17
C GLY A 202 -8.25 39.04 3.87
N ASN A 203 -7.42 39.51 2.93
CA ASN A 203 -7.19 38.86 1.63
C ASN A 203 -5.99 37.90 1.62
N SER A 204 -5.39 37.63 2.77
CA SER A 204 -4.26 36.72 2.92
C SER A 204 -4.53 35.63 3.95
N TYR A 205 -3.61 34.70 4.08
CA TYR A 205 -3.60 33.66 5.12
C TYR A 205 -2.27 33.69 5.88
N ILE A 206 -2.33 33.63 7.20
CA ILE A 206 -1.14 33.52 8.05
C ILE A 206 -0.89 32.04 8.36
N SER A 207 0.35 31.61 8.20
CA SER A 207 0.84 30.27 8.53
C SER A 207 2.10 30.32 9.40
N CYS A 208 2.58 29.17 9.87
CA CYS A 208 3.88 29.10 10.53
C CYS A 208 5.07 29.44 9.61
N LEU A 209 4.87 29.39 8.30
CA LEU A 209 5.88 29.79 7.29
C LEU A 209 5.77 31.26 6.86
N GLY A 210 4.91 32.03 7.48
CA GLY A 210 4.65 33.42 7.12
C GLY A 210 3.30 33.64 6.43
N GLU A 211 3.15 34.81 5.85
CA GLU A 211 1.94 35.24 5.17
C GLU A 211 1.88 34.72 3.73
N ILE A 212 0.72 34.18 3.36
CA ILE A 212 0.43 33.63 2.05
C ILE A 212 -0.65 34.47 1.40
N ASN A 213 -0.32 35.16 0.31
CA ASN A 213 -1.27 35.96 -0.45
C ASN A 213 -2.25 35.04 -1.20
N SER A 214 -3.54 35.22 -0.98
CA SER A 214 -4.55 34.53 -1.75
C SER A 214 -4.77 35.26 -3.09
N SER A 215 -4.41 34.62 -4.19
CA SER A 215 -4.74 35.05 -5.54
C SER A 215 -5.76 34.14 -6.20
N GLY A 216 -6.69 34.73 -6.98
CA GLY A 216 -7.67 33.94 -7.75
C GLY A 216 -8.73 33.25 -6.91
N VAL A 217 -8.96 31.94 -7.17
CA VAL A 217 -10.02 31.10 -6.57
C VAL A 217 -9.99 31.04 -5.04
N LEU A 218 -8.84 31.34 -4.43
CA LEU A 218 -8.64 31.25 -2.97
C LEU A 218 -9.19 32.45 -2.19
N GLN A 219 -9.53 33.56 -2.85
CA GLN A 219 -9.96 34.80 -2.15
C GLN A 219 -11.24 34.64 -1.34
N ASN A 220 -12.17 33.83 -1.79
CA ASN A 220 -13.48 33.63 -1.15
C ASN A 220 -13.60 32.33 -0.34
N ALA A 221 -12.57 31.47 -0.30
CA ALA A 221 -12.62 30.21 0.40
C ALA A 221 -12.27 30.37 1.89
N ASN A 222 -12.94 29.64 2.77
CA ASN A 222 -12.53 29.53 4.18
C ASN A 222 -11.58 28.34 4.34
N ILE A 223 -10.30 28.54 3.93
CA ILE A 223 -9.28 27.50 3.97
C ILE A 223 -8.71 27.44 5.39
N LYS A 224 -8.75 26.25 6.00
CA LYS A 224 -8.25 26.01 7.36
C LYS A 224 -6.83 25.44 7.39
N SER A 225 -6.42 24.76 6.33
CA SER A 225 -5.11 24.14 6.24
C SER A 225 -4.68 24.00 4.78
N MET A 226 -3.36 23.91 4.58
CA MET A 226 -2.76 23.57 3.30
C MET A 226 -1.83 22.37 3.45
N SER A 227 -1.63 21.67 2.36
CA SER A 227 -0.69 20.57 2.25
C SER A 227 0.50 21.01 1.41
N ILE A 228 1.73 20.74 1.90
CA ILE A 228 2.96 21.06 1.18
C ILE A 228 3.94 19.90 1.25
N SER A 229 4.47 19.48 0.11
CA SER A 229 5.47 18.43 0.07
C SER A 229 6.79 18.90 0.72
N PRO A 230 7.46 18.03 1.50
CA PRO A 230 8.77 18.32 2.10
C PRO A 230 9.80 18.83 1.10
N LYS A 231 9.73 18.45 -0.17
CA LYS A 231 10.65 18.86 -1.24
C LYS A 231 10.46 20.31 -1.71
N PHE A 232 9.32 20.93 -1.39
CA PHE A 232 9.02 22.33 -1.76
C PHE A 232 9.31 23.32 -0.62
N ILE A 233 9.80 22.83 0.50
CA ILE A 233 10.27 23.65 1.60
C ILE A 233 11.79 23.68 1.54
N SER A 234 12.37 24.86 1.40
CA SER A 234 13.81 25.08 1.51
C SER A 234 14.20 25.49 2.93
N ILE A 235 15.35 25.03 3.39
CA ILE A 235 15.93 25.41 4.66
C ILE A 235 17.34 25.95 4.45
N LYS A 236 17.66 27.06 5.13
CA LYS A 236 18.99 27.67 5.13
C LYS A 236 19.35 28.08 6.54
N ARG A 237 20.62 27.97 6.90
CA ARG A 237 21.13 28.43 8.18
C ARG A 237 20.97 29.95 8.32
N SER A 238 20.48 30.39 9.49
CA SER A 238 20.32 31.79 9.81
C SER A 238 20.50 31.98 11.32
N GLU A 239 21.24 33.00 11.74
CA GLU A 239 21.42 33.31 13.16
C GLU A 239 20.15 33.89 13.81
N SER A 240 19.29 34.54 13.01
CA SER A 240 18.02 35.13 13.45
C SER A 240 16.78 34.34 13.08
N GLY A 241 16.92 33.08 12.66
CA GLY A 241 15.80 32.24 12.25
C GLY A 241 14.97 31.74 13.43
N ASP A 242 13.64 31.66 13.24
CA ASP A 242 12.71 31.12 14.22
C ASP A 242 12.58 29.59 14.16
N ALA A 243 13.10 28.98 13.10
CA ALA A 243 13.03 27.54 12.88
C ALA A 243 14.24 26.86 13.52
N ILE A 244 14.02 25.73 14.22
CA ILE A 244 15.08 24.95 14.88
C ILE A 244 15.07 23.54 14.33
N VAL A 245 16.25 23.05 13.92
CA VAL A 245 16.44 21.65 13.49
C VAL A 245 16.34 20.71 14.70
N ILE A 246 15.33 19.84 14.71
CA ILE A 246 15.13 18.85 15.78
C ILE A 246 15.95 17.59 15.50
N SER A 247 15.85 17.06 14.26
CA SER A 247 16.55 15.84 13.86
C SER A 247 16.81 15.83 12.35
N LYS A 248 17.80 15.05 11.97
CA LYS A 248 18.11 14.74 10.57
C LYS A 248 18.15 13.24 10.34
N GLU A 249 17.71 12.82 9.17
CA GLU A 249 17.69 11.44 8.72
C GLU A 249 18.27 11.38 7.31
N PHE A 250 19.30 10.56 7.10
CA PHE A 250 19.95 10.35 5.81
C PHE A 250 19.32 9.15 5.11
N LEU A 251 18.77 9.36 3.92
CA LEU A 251 18.08 8.33 3.13
C LEU A 251 18.81 8.01 1.82
N GLY A 252 20.14 8.07 1.86
CA GLY A 252 21.03 7.73 0.74
C GLY A 252 21.18 8.87 -0.27
N GLU A 253 20.12 9.26 -0.94
CA GLU A 253 20.17 10.30 -1.98
C GLU A 253 19.81 11.70 -1.46
N PHE A 254 19.17 11.80 -0.29
CA PHE A 254 18.70 13.06 0.28
C PHE A 254 18.65 12.99 1.81
N LEU A 255 18.50 14.15 2.41
CA LEU A 255 18.29 14.33 3.84
C LEU A 255 16.83 14.75 4.11
N ILE A 256 16.25 14.20 5.18
CA ILE A 256 15.01 14.70 5.75
C ILE A 256 15.33 15.35 7.09
N TYR A 257 15.02 16.63 7.21
CA TYR A 257 15.05 17.35 8.46
C TYR A 257 13.66 17.39 9.09
N LYS A 258 13.57 17.21 10.42
CA LYS A 258 12.43 17.64 11.21
C LYS A 258 12.78 18.97 11.83
N VAL A 259 11.95 19.98 11.55
CA VAL A 259 12.18 21.35 11.93
C VAL A 259 11.00 21.83 12.76
N SER A 260 11.27 22.43 13.93
CA SER A 260 10.26 23.12 14.73
C SER A 260 10.21 24.59 14.36
N ILE A 261 9.03 25.10 14.07
CA ILE A 261 8.77 26.51 13.81
C ILE A 261 7.42 26.91 14.41
N ASN A 262 7.41 27.89 15.27
CA ASN A 262 6.18 28.42 15.92
C ASN A 262 5.25 27.29 16.44
N GLY A 263 5.82 26.29 17.15
CA GLY A 263 5.08 25.15 17.73
C GLY A 263 4.62 24.09 16.70
N ASN A 264 4.96 24.23 15.42
CA ASN A 264 4.69 23.23 14.39
C ASN A 264 5.95 22.45 14.06
N ILE A 265 5.80 21.17 13.74
CA ILE A 265 6.89 20.31 13.27
C ILE A 265 6.69 20.07 11.77
N LEU A 266 7.70 20.47 10.98
CA LEU A 266 7.71 20.30 9.54
C LEU A 266 8.82 19.31 9.14
N ARG A 267 8.56 18.54 8.09
CA ARG A 267 9.57 17.74 7.39
C ARG A 267 10.07 18.53 6.19
N VAL A 268 11.39 18.62 6.05
CA VAL A 268 12.04 19.33 4.92
C VAL A 268 12.99 18.34 4.25
N ARG A 269 12.83 18.18 2.95
CA ARG A 269 13.74 17.36 2.14
C ARG A 269 14.76 18.25 1.46
N THR A 270 16.04 17.91 1.64
CA THR A 270 17.17 18.64 1.02
C THR A 270 18.15 17.71 0.38
N ASP A 271 18.97 18.23 -0.51
CA ASP A 271 20.12 17.52 -1.04
C ASP A 271 21.17 17.26 0.05
N ILE A 272 22.01 16.25 -0.14
CA ILE A 272 23.05 15.81 0.80
C ILE A 272 24.09 16.90 1.12
N ASN A 273 24.24 17.90 0.26
CA ASN A 273 25.18 18.99 0.44
C ASN A 273 24.73 20.07 1.44
N ASN A 274 23.48 20.07 1.83
CA ASN A 274 22.95 21.03 2.80
C ASN A 274 22.99 20.44 4.21
N LEU A 275 24.16 20.45 4.81
CA LEU A 275 24.38 19.85 6.13
C LEU A 275 24.10 20.84 7.26
N LEU A 276 22.99 20.60 7.96
CA LEU A 276 22.64 21.26 9.20
C LEU A 276 22.77 20.28 10.38
N ASN A 277 23.01 20.80 11.58
CA ASN A 277 23.06 20.02 12.80
C ASN A 277 21.81 20.23 13.65
N ASN A 278 21.55 19.28 14.56
CA ASN A 278 20.49 19.45 15.53
C ASN A 278 20.76 20.70 16.37
N GLY A 279 19.75 21.54 16.54
CA GLY A 279 19.83 22.83 17.21
C GLY A 279 20.21 24.02 16.33
N ASP A 280 20.63 23.81 15.07
CA ASP A 280 20.84 24.91 14.12
C ASP A 280 19.52 25.64 13.86
N LYS A 281 19.65 26.96 13.73
CA LYS A 281 18.53 27.85 13.35
C LYS A 281 18.61 28.23 11.89
#